data_50411d2bec520da16f9a192bf796fe7f
#
_entry.id   50411d2bec520da16f9a192bf796fe7f
#
_cell.length_a   1.000
_cell.length_b   1.000
_cell.length_c   1.000
_cell.angle_alpha   90.00
_cell.angle_beta   90.00
_cell.angle_gamma   90.00
#
_symmetry.space_group_name_H-M   'P 1'
#
loop_
_entity.id
_entity.type
_entity.pdbx_description
1 polymer ?
#
loop_
_entity_poly.entity_id
_entity_poly.type
_entity_poly.pdbx_seq_one_letter_code
_entity_poly.pdbx_strand_id
1 'polypeptide(L)'
;MKRPFRGLRRPPNPRYDAVVIGSGIGGLILANLLAREGLQVLLVEQHYMVGGYCSTFRRGGYTFDAATHFYPLLGNPDTLTGRLLSELGVTTGWVKMDPVDTFHFPDGSRFAVPAGFDAYMAKLKAEYPEEAGALDSFFAAVRETYLLGLLHYFRGRPLSSLERLAPYHDLTVKQALDRWFRDPKLKLLLAADCPHWGSPPGRTSFVFDSMLRLSYFLGNYYPKGGSQAFADELALRIEEKGGHILTSTLARRIVIEDGEARGAELEVLRGPLRRAWQGGVVRSGVVVSNGDLLLTLEKLVGPEHLPPGALEPVRRLRATFPCWLSHLGLRGVPAGVLERAQGYYWDSLDMERVGRDALRFKLFAPTLYEPDMAPAGEQILIVQKVLEMDYHGVDDWERHKREIEDFIFTNLERVIPGICGHIVVRNSASARTSWRFTLNHQGAMLGWEMSPDQLGDGRPASETAIRNLYCVGHWTQPGGGITPVIVSAQQVAGEILRGRVMASRSGDRRLAMDVTDRAPQAPEPCVGGFLELKRTRRE
;
A
#
# COMPACT_ATOMS: atom_id res chain seq x y z
N MET A 1 10.36 -23.16 2.17
CA MET A 1 9.66 -21.97 2.75
C MET A 1 10.04 -21.82 4.22
N LYS A 2 10.45 -20.60 4.66
CA LYS A 2 10.69 -20.29 6.09
C LYS A 2 9.38 -20.49 6.88
N ARG A 3 9.49 -20.83 8.17
CA ARG A 3 8.29 -20.93 9.02
C ARG A 3 7.63 -19.56 9.12
N PRO A 4 6.28 -19.45 9.02
CA PRO A 4 5.60 -18.20 9.20
C PRO A 4 5.87 -17.63 10.59
N PHE A 5 5.95 -16.31 10.68
CA PHE A 5 6.12 -15.58 11.93
C PHE A 5 5.06 -16.01 12.96
N ARG A 6 5.48 -16.13 14.21
CA ARG A 6 4.59 -16.48 15.32
C ARG A 6 4.80 -15.47 16.45
N GLY A 7 3.80 -14.67 16.69
CA GLY A 7 3.82 -13.70 17.77
C GLY A 7 4.02 -14.30 19.17
N LEU A 8 4.16 -13.40 20.13
CA LEU A 8 4.38 -13.69 21.54
C LEU A 8 3.32 -14.68 22.09
N ARG A 9 3.76 -15.71 22.83
CA ARG A 9 2.89 -16.74 23.40
C ARG A 9 2.72 -16.64 24.91
N ARG A 10 3.30 -15.64 25.53
CA ARG A 10 3.19 -15.30 26.95
C ARG A 10 2.46 -13.96 27.10
N PRO A 11 1.90 -13.63 28.26
CA PRO A 11 1.38 -12.30 28.53
C PRO A 11 2.40 -11.22 28.19
N PRO A 12 1.97 -10.08 27.59
CA PRO A 12 2.85 -8.96 27.34
C PRO A 12 3.33 -8.33 28.66
N ASN A 13 4.36 -7.50 28.59
CA ASN A 13 4.73 -6.66 29.72
C ASN A 13 3.55 -5.71 30.02
N PRO A 14 3.37 -5.28 31.29
CA PRO A 14 2.29 -4.37 31.64
C PRO A 14 2.49 -2.95 31.05
N ARG A 15 3.72 -2.63 30.66
CA ARG A 15 4.10 -1.32 30.11
C ARG A 15 5.12 -1.45 28.98
N TYR A 16 4.97 -0.58 27.98
CA TYR A 16 5.90 -0.38 26.86
C TYR A 16 6.15 1.12 26.66
N ASP A 17 7.14 1.47 25.85
CA ASP A 17 7.35 2.84 25.40
C ASP A 17 6.31 3.22 24.35
N ALA A 18 6.03 2.30 23.43
CA ALA A 18 5.04 2.48 22.38
C ALA A 18 4.16 1.24 22.20
N VAL A 19 2.86 1.44 21.99
CA VAL A 19 1.91 0.44 21.49
C VAL A 19 1.51 0.81 20.08
N VAL A 20 1.75 -0.11 19.14
CA VAL A 20 1.37 0.04 17.72
C VAL A 20 0.19 -0.90 17.43
N ILE A 21 -0.92 -0.36 16.94
CA ILE A 21 -2.16 -1.10 16.63
C ILE A 21 -2.22 -1.35 15.13
N GLY A 22 -2.21 -2.62 14.71
CA GLY A 22 -2.24 -3.04 13.31
C GLY A 22 -0.87 -3.29 12.70
N SER A 23 -0.66 -4.51 12.19
CA SER A 23 0.59 -4.99 11.60
C SER A 23 0.61 -4.92 10.06
N GLY A 24 -0.12 -3.99 9.44
CA GLY A 24 0.12 -3.61 8.05
C GLY A 24 1.54 -3.06 7.88
N ILE A 25 2.01 -2.88 6.66
CA ILE A 25 3.41 -2.46 6.39
C ILE A 25 3.78 -1.16 7.12
N GLY A 26 2.88 -0.18 7.21
CA GLY A 26 3.13 1.05 7.99
C GLY A 26 3.45 0.77 9.46
N GLY A 27 2.62 -0.07 10.12
CA GLY A 27 2.83 -0.46 11.52
C GLY A 27 4.10 -1.29 11.73
N LEU A 28 4.40 -2.23 10.82
CA LEU A 28 5.62 -3.03 10.86
C LEU A 28 6.89 -2.17 10.69
N ILE A 29 6.90 -1.24 9.75
CA ILE A 29 8.03 -0.32 9.54
C ILE A 29 8.20 0.61 10.73
N LEU A 30 7.09 1.22 11.22
CA LEU A 30 7.14 2.09 12.40
C LEU A 30 7.71 1.37 13.62
N ALA A 31 7.19 0.18 13.93
CA ALA A 31 7.67 -0.63 15.07
C ALA A 31 9.15 -0.97 14.93
N ASN A 32 9.63 -1.29 13.72
CA ASN A 32 11.06 -1.52 13.45
C ASN A 32 11.90 -0.27 13.71
N LEU A 33 11.44 0.89 13.26
CA LEU A 33 12.15 2.16 13.46
C LEU A 33 12.26 2.51 14.94
N LEU A 34 11.17 2.39 15.68
CA LEU A 34 11.17 2.67 17.11
C LEU A 34 12.02 1.65 17.91
N ALA A 35 11.91 0.36 17.59
CA ALA A 35 12.71 -0.68 18.24
C ALA A 35 14.20 -0.54 17.94
N ARG A 36 14.59 -0.10 16.74
CA ARG A 36 15.99 0.19 16.39
C ARG A 36 16.59 1.28 17.27
N GLU A 37 15.80 2.25 17.68
CA GLU A 37 16.21 3.33 18.59
C GLU A 37 16.06 2.94 20.08
N GLY A 38 15.92 1.65 20.37
CA GLY A 38 15.93 1.11 21.74
C GLY A 38 14.60 1.20 22.48
N LEU A 39 13.50 1.60 21.83
CA LEU A 39 12.18 1.65 22.46
C LEU A 39 11.64 0.23 22.69
N GLN A 40 11.02 0.00 23.84
CA GLN A 40 10.22 -1.19 24.09
C GLN A 40 8.89 -1.05 23.37
N VAL A 41 8.72 -1.75 22.23
CA VAL A 41 7.53 -1.65 21.37
C VAL A 41 6.67 -2.90 21.52
N LEU A 42 5.36 -2.70 21.64
CA LEU A 42 4.35 -3.74 21.46
C LEU A 42 3.55 -3.47 20.19
N LEU A 43 3.63 -4.38 19.22
CA LEU A 43 2.77 -4.38 18.02
C LEU A 43 1.61 -5.35 18.24
N VAL A 44 0.38 -4.90 18.00
CA VAL A 44 -0.84 -5.69 18.22
C VAL A 44 -1.58 -5.88 16.90
N GLU A 45 -1.93 -7.13 16.57
CA GLU A 45 -2.60 -7.51 15.33
C GLU A 45 -3.81 -8.42 15.63
N GLN A 46 -5.00 -8.04 15.12
CA GLN A 46 -6.21 -8.83 15.29
C GLN A 46 -6.19 -10.16 14.49
N HIS A 47 -5.55 -10.14 13.33
CA HIS A 47 -5.41 -11.34 12.51
C HIS A 47 -4.36 -12.27 13.11
N TYR A 48 -4.40 -13.56 12.74
CA TYR A 48 -3.39 -14.53 13.18
C TYR A 48 -2.06 -14.42 12.43
N MET A 49 -1.99 -13.58 11.41
CA MET A 49 -0.81 -13.30 10.57
C MET A 49 -0.59 -11.80 10.49
N VAL A 50 0.68 -11.40 10.42
CA VAL A 50 1.08 -10.01 10.17
C VAL A 50 1.02 -9.67 8.68
N GLY A 51 1.08 -8.38 8.32
CA GLY A 51 1.25 -7.90 6.95
C GLY A 51 0.05 -7.15 6.37
N GLY A 52 -1.15 -7.29 6.94
CA GLY A 52 -2.35 -6.65 6.38
C GLY A 52 -2.61 -7.12 4.94
N TYR A 53 -2.70 -6.20 3.98
CA TYR A 53 -2.83 -6.54 2.55
C TYR A 53 -1.58 -7.23 1.95
N CYS A 54 -0.42 -7.11 2.59
CA CYS A 54 0.82 -7.84 2.23
C CYS A 54 0.91 -9.18 2.97
N SER A 55 -0.18 -9.93 3.05
CA SER A 55 -0.24 -11.27 3.63
C SER A 55 -0.54 -12.34 2.56
N THR A 56 -0.37 -13.61 2.94
CA THR A 56 -0.75 -14.74 2.09
C THR A 56 -1.71 -15.67 2.84
N PHE A 57 -2.41 -16.51 2.10
CA PHE A 57 -3.16 -17.63 2.68
C PHE A 57 -2.91 -18.91 1.89
N ARG A 58 -3.14 -20.06 2.51
CA ARG A 58 -2.93 -21.37 1.89
C ARG A 58 -4.23 -22.12 1.70
N ARG A 59 -4.39 -22.72 0.52
CA ARG A 59 -5.51 -23.61 0.21
C ARG A 59 -5.12 -24.63 -0.86
N GLY A 60 -5.40 -25.92 -0.63
CA GLY A 60 -5.16 -26.97 -1.61
C GLY A 60 -3.71 -27.14 -2.06
N GLY A 61 -2.72 -26.81 -1.20
CA GLY A 61 -1.30 -26.85 -1.55
C GLY A 61 -0.74 -25.55 -2.15
N TYR A 62 -1.61 -24.62 -2.55
CA TYR A 62 -1.23 -23.31 -3.09
C TYR A 62 -1.09 -22.26 -1.99
N THR A 63 -0.20 -21.30 -2.21
CA THR A 63 -0.01 -20.11 -1.38
C THR A 63 -0.41 -18.89 -2.22
N PHE A 64 -1.48 -18.20 -1.85
CA PHE A 64 -2.00 -17.05 -2.57
C PHE A 64 -1.64 -15.75 -1.84
N ASP A 65 -1.19 -14.71 -2.57
CA ASP A 65 -1.17 -13.36 -2.05
C ASP A 65 -2.60 -12.89 -1.80
N ALA A 66 -2.85 -12.33 -0.61
CA ALA A 66 -4.19 -11.88 -0.24
C ALA A 66 -4.66 -10.68 -1.08
N ALA A 67 -3.74 -9.75 -1.40
CA ALA A 67 -4.03 -8.57 -2.19
C ALA A 67 -2.80 -8.00 -2.93
N THR A 68 -1.77 -7.56 -2.21
CA THR A 68 -0.63 -6.83 -2.80
C THR A 68 0.29 -7.76 -3.59
N HIS A 69 0.64 -7.35 -4.81
CA HIS A 69 1.56 -8.10 -5.67
C HIS A 69 2.48 -7.18 -6.51
N PHE A 70 2.46 -5.86 -6.25
CA PHE A 70 3.31 -4.85 -6.84
C PHE A 70 4.07 -4.10 -5.77
N TYR A 71 5.40 -4.07 -5.87
CA TYR A 71 6.31 -3.49 -4.88
C TYR A 71 7.29 -2.52 -5.54
N PRO A 72 6.80 -1.32 -5.98
CA PRO A 72 7.68 -0.36 -6.61
C PRO A 72 8.74 0.13 -5.63
N LEU A 73 9.96 0.30 -6.12
CA LEU A 73 11.15 0.81 -5.44
C LEU A 73 11.80 -0.14 -4.42
N LEU A 74 11.08 -1.08 -3.82
CA LEU A 74 11.53 -1.81 -2.62
C LEU A 74 12.76 -2.69 -2.87
N GLY A 75 12.87 -3.27 -4.06
CA GLY A 75 14.02 -4.10 -4.45
C GLY A 75 15.22 -3.31 -5.00
N ASN A 76 15.14 -1.98 -5.05
CA ASN A 76 16.22 -1.12 -5.51
C ASN A 76 16.85 -0.37 -4.32
N PRO A 77 18.08 -0.70 -3.90
CA PRO A 77 18.74 -0.11 -2.73
C PRO A 77 19.08 1.38 -2.90
N ASP A 78 19.05 1.91 -4.14
CA ASP A 78 19.32 3.32 -4.42
C ASP A 78 18.11 4.22 -4.22
N THR A 79 16.93 3.62 -3.98
CA THR A 79 15.71 4.36 -3.68
C THR A 79 15.53 4.63 -2.18
N LEU A 80 14.68 5.62 -1.83
CA LEU A 80 14.40 5.95 -0.44
C LEU A 80 13.93 4.73 0.37
N THR A 81 12.98 3.97 -0.16
CA THR A 81 12.40 2.81 0.53
C THR A 81 13.31 1.59 0.49
N GLY A 82 13.99 1.31 -0.61
CA GLY A 82 14.95 0.21 -0.70
C GLY A 82 16.13 0.39 0.25
N ARG A 83 16.67 1.63 0.36
CA ARG A 83 17.70 1.98 1.35
C ARG A 83 17.21 1.76 2.78
N LEU A 84 16.01 2.26 3.11
CA LEU A 84 15.45 2.04 4.44
C LEU A 84 15.34 0.55 4.80
N LEU A 85 14.85 -0.28 3.87
CA LEU A 85 14.76 -1.72 4.10
C LEU A 85 16.14 -2.34 4.36
N SER A 86 17.16 -1.92 3.61
CA SER A 86 18.55 -2.35 3.84
C SER A 86 19.06 -1.92 5.21
N GLU A 87 18.79 -0.68 5.63
CA GLU A 87 19.15 -0.15 6.97
C GLU A 87 18.44 -0.89 8.11
N LEU A 88 17.21 -1.38 7.88
CA LEU A 88 16.49 -2.22 8.84
C LEU A 88 16.97 -3.67 8.87
N GLY A 89 17.87 -4.04 7.96
CA GLY A 89 18.42 -5.39 7.85
C GLY A 89 17.49 -6.36 7.11
N VAL A 90 16.57 -5.86 6.28
CA VAL A 90 15.67 -6.69 5.47
C VAL A 90 16.46 -7.31 4.32
N THR A 91 16.40 -8.63 4.20
CA THR A 91 17.13 -9.43 3.21
C THR A 91 16.21 -10.15 2.22
N THR A 92 14.93 -9.79 2.18
CA THR A 92 13.95 -10.33 1.22
C THR A 92 14.51 -10.24 -0.20
N GLY A 93 14.54 -11.37 -0.91
CA GLY A 93 14.89 -11.39 -2.33
C GLY A 93 13.77 -10.76 -3.16
N TRP A 94 14.15 -10.01 -4.19
CA TRP A 94 13.22 -9.32 -5.07
C TRP A 94 13.40 -9.76 -6.51
N VAL A 95 12.31 -10.08 -7.20
CA VAL A 95 12.30 -10.36 -8.64
C VAL A 95 11.81 -9.11 -9.36
N LYS A 96 12.66 -8.52 -10.21
CA LYS A 96 12.27 -7.37 -11.03
C LYS A 96 11.26 -7.80 -12.09
N MET A 97 10.19 -7.04 -12.24
CA MET A 97 9.16 -7.30 -13.23
C MET A 97 9.51 -6.61 -14.55
N ASP A 98 9.55 -7.38 -15.64
CA ASP A 98 9.69 -6.89 -17.00
C ASP A 98 8.95 -7.84 -17.95
N PRO A 99 7.89 -7.40 -18.64
CA PRO A 99 7.33 -6.04 -18.60
C PRO A 99 6.78 -5.67 -17.21
N VAL A 100 6.73 -4.35 -16.93
CA VAL A 100 6.12 -3.83 -15.70
C VAL A 100 4.65 -4.22 -15.62
N ASP A 101 3.93 -4.07 -16.73
CA ASP A 101 2.55 -4.53 -16.91
C ASP A 101 2.20 -4.66 -18.40
N THR A 102 1.04 -5.19 -18.71
CA THR A 102 0.51 -5.30 -20.08
C THR A 102 -0.92 -4.78 -20.13
N PHE A 103 -1.24 -4.00 -21.15
CA PHE A 103 -2.58 -3.48 -21.38
C PHE A 103 -3.15 -4.10 -22.67
N HIS A 104 -4.35 -4.67 -22.57
CA HIS A 104 -5.13 -5.20 -23.68
C HIS A 104 -6.28 -4.24 -23.95
N PHE A 105 -6.39 -3.77 -25.20
CA PHE A 105 -7.33 -2.73 -25.60
C PHE A 105 -8.59 -3.29 -26.26
N PRO A 106 -9.68 -2.49 -26.37
CA PRO A 106 -10.93 -2.94 -26.98
C PRO A 106 -10.79 -3.37 -28.44
N ASP A 107 -9.81 -2.85 -29.18
CA ASP A 107 -9.52 -3.18 -30.57
C ASP A 107 -8.69 -4.47 -30.75
N GLY A 108 -8.43 -5.19 -29.64
CA GLY A 108 -7.63 -6.42 -29.63
C GLY A 108 -6.11 -6.20 -29.61
N SER A 109 -5.64 -4.97 -29.73
CA SER A 109 -4.21 -4.67 -29.58
C SER A 109 -3.76 -4.76 -28.14
N ARG A 110 -2.44 -4.89 -27.93
CA ARG A 110 -1.86 -4.92 -26.61
C ARG A 110 -0.58 -4.08 -26.54
N PHE A 111 -0.31 -3.53 -25.37
CA PHE A 111 0.91 -2.79 -25.07
C PHE A 111 1.56 -3.35 -23.80
N ALA A 112 2.73 -3.99 -23.93
CA ALA A 112 3.56 -4.37 -22.80
C ALA A 112 4.50 -3.21 -22.47
N VAL A 113 4.47 -2.77 -21.21
CA VAL A 113 5.26 -1.65 -20.69
C VAL A 113 6.66 -2.14 -20.36
N PRO A 114 7.72 -1.74 -21.09
CA PRO A 114 9.09 -2.11 -20.77
C PRO A 114 9.51 -1.54 -19.41
N ALA A 115 10.34 -2.28 -18.66
CA ALA A 115 10.84 -1.81 -17.37
C ALA A 115 11.85 -0.65 -17.47
N GLY A 116 12.41 -0.38 -18.66
CA GLY A 116 13.31 0.75 -18.92
C GLY A 116 12.57 1.97 -19.45
N PHE A 117 12.77 3.15 -18.84
CA PHE A 117 12.10 4.38 -19.25
C PHE A 117 12.38 4.77 -20.72
N ASP A 118 13.65 4.68 -21.16
CA ASP A 118 14.02 5.04 -22.54
C ASP A 118 13.37 4.08 -23.56
N ALA A 119 13.32 2.79 -23.26
CA ALA A 119 12.63 1.79 -24.09
C ALA A 119 11.12 2.05 -24.14
N TYR A 120 10.51 2.45 -23.02
CA TYR A 120 9.12 2.83 -22.96
C TYR A 120 8.82 4.06 -23.82
N MET A 121 9.61 5.12 -23.69
CA MET A 121 9.47 6.34 -24.51
C MET A 121 9.67 6.06 -26.00
N ALA A 122 10.69 5.26 -26.36
CA ALA A 122 10.90 4.86 -27.75
C ALA A 122 9.70 4.10 -28.34
N LYS A 123 9.15 3.17 -27.57
CA LYS A 123 7.98 2.40 -27.97
C LYS A 123 6.73 3.29 -28.14
N LEU A 124 6.46 4.19 -27.18
CA LEU A 124 5.35 5.15 -27.29
C LEU A 124 5.46 6.00 -28.55
N LYS A 125 6.64 6.57 -28.83
CA LYS A 125 6.84 7.42 -30.02
C LYS A 125 6.74 6.64 -31.33
N ALA A 126 7.12 5.37 -31.33
CA ALA A 126 6.97 4.51 -32.51
C ALA A 126 5.50 4.19 -32.79
N GLU A 127 4.67 3.97 -31.76
CA GLU A 127 3.24 3.68 -31.91
C GLU A 127 2.38 4.94 -32.13
N TYR A 128 2.84 6.11 -31.61
CA TYR A 128 2.13 7.40 -31.70
C TYR A 128 3.06 8.53 -32.23
N PRO A 129 3.54 8.44 -33.47
CA PRO A 129 4.51 9.41 -34.02
C PRO A 129 3.97 10.84 -34.07
N GLU A 130 2.69 11.04 -34.32
CA GLU A 130 2.03 12.36 -34.34
C GLU A 130 2.01 13.05 -32.96
N GLU A 131 2.09 12.27 -31.88
CA GLU A 131 2.09 12.74 -30.49
C GLU A 131 3.53 12.80 -29.87
N ALA A 132 4.58 12.53 -30.67
CA ALA A 132 5.95 12.38 -30.15
C ALA A 132 6.44 13.62 -29.37
N GLY A 133 6.15 14.83 -29.88
CA GLY A 133 6.51 16.08 -29.19
C GLY A 133 5.70 16.32 -27.91
N ALA A 134 4.42 15.93 -27.92
CA ALA A 134 3.55 16.00 -26.76
C ALA A 134 4.01 15.01 -25.67
N LEU A 135 4.46 13.80 -26.05
CA LEU A 135 5.04 12.82 -25.14
C LEU A 135 6.29 13.37 -24.44
N ASP A 136 7.22 14.02 -25.17
CA ASP A 136 8.41 14.64 -24.55
C ASP A 136 8.02 15.71 -23.54
N SER A 137 7.08 16.59 -23.89
CA SER A 137 6.61 17.67 -23.02
C SER A 137 5.88 17.14 -21.78
N PHE A 138 5.01 16.15 -21.95
CA PHE A 138 4.30 15.49 -20.86
C PHE A 138 5.25 14.83 -19.88
N PHE A 139 6.21 14.03 -20.37
CA PHE A 139 7.14 13.33 -19.47
C PHE A 139 8.20 14.28 -18.88
N ALA A 140 8.47 15.43 -19.48
CA ALA A 140 9.22 16.48 -18.81
C ALA A 140 8.45 17.04 -17.61
N ALA A 141 7.14 17.32 -17.77
CA ALA A 141 6.26 17.74 -16.69
C ALA A 141 6.11 16.66 -15.60
N VAL A 142 5.95 15.38 -15.99
CA VAL A 142 5.90 14.25 -15.06
C VAL A 142 7.18 14.15 -14.22
N ARG A 143 8.36 14.29 -14.82
CA ARG A 143 9.65 14.26 -14.08
C ARG A 143 9.78 15.41 -13.09
N GLU A 144 9.40 16.60 -13.51
CA GLU A 144 9.41 17.78 -12.65
C GLU A 144 8.44 17.60 -11.48
N THR A 145 7.21 17.22 -11.78
CA THR A 145 6.14 17.00 -10.80
C THR A 145 6.49 15.88 -9.83
N TYR A 146 7.16 14.81 -10.30
CA TYR A 146 7.68 13.75 -9.45
C TYR A 146 8.62 14.29 -8.37
N LEU A 147 9.65 15.05 -8.76
CA LEU A 147 10.64 15.59 -7.82
C LEU A 147 10.01 16.57 -6.82
N LEU A 148 9.19 17.49 -7.34
CA LEU A 148 8.52 18.49 -6.50
C LEU A 148 7.47 17.86 -5.58
N GLY A 149 6.75 16.84 -6.06
CA GLY A 149 5.81 16.05 -5.25
C GLY A 149 6.49 15.31 -4.11
N LEU A 150 7.67 14.71 -4.34
CA LEU A 150 8.47 14.10 -3.28
C LEU A 150 8.89 15.14 -2.23
N LEU A 151 9.32 16.34 -2.66
CA LEU A 151 9.69 17.41 -1.74
C LEU A 151 8.48 17.90 -0.92
N HIS A 152 7.32 18.03 -1.54
CA HIS A 152 6.11 18.51 -0.87
C HIS A 152 5.54 17.44 0.07
N TYR A 153 5.09 16.31 -0.47
CA TYR A 153 4.34 15.31 0.29
C TYR A 153 5.21 14.42 1.19
N PHE A 154 6.46 14.11 0.78
CA PHE A 154 7.31 13.21 1.55
C PHE A 154 8.33 13.94 2.44
N ARG A 155 8.67 15.19 2.12
CA ARG A 155 9.63 15.99 2.90
C ARG A 155 9.00 17.18 3.61
N GLY A 156 7.68 17.39 3.46
CA GLY A 156 6.95 18.47 4.11
C GLY A 156 7.34 19.87 3.67
N ARG A 157 7.92 20.04 2.46
CA ARG A 157 8.21 21.38 1.93
C ARG A 157 6.91 22.11 1.62
N PRO A 158 6.69 23.33 2.13
CA PRO A 158 5.47 24.06 1.86
C PRO A 158 5.31 24.37 0.37
N LEU A 159 4.07 24.29 -0.14
CA LEU A 159 3.76 24.55 -1.55
C LEU A 159 4.22 25.94 -2.00
N SER A 160 4.13 26.95 -1.12
CA SER A 160 4.61 28.30 -1.37
C SER A 160 6.11 28.40 -1.68
N SER A 161 6.91 27.39 -1.30
CA SER A 161 8.33 27.29 -1.65
C SER A 161 8.60 26.49 -2.92
N LEU A 162 7.56 26.00 -3.60
CA LEU A 162 7.63 25.11 -4.75
C LEU A 162 6.76 25.66 -5.90
N GLU A 163 7.02 26.92 -6.31
CA GLU A 163 6.23 27.65 -7.32
C GLU A 163 6.01 26.84 -8.61
N ARG A 164 7.00 26.03 -9.03
CA ARG A 164 6.90 25.20 -10.23
C ARG A 164 5.96 24.00 -10.07
N LEU A 165 5.54 23.64 -8.85
CA LEU A 165 4.51 22.63 -8.60
C LEU A 165 3.10 23.20 -8.75
N ALA A 166 2.91 24.50 -8.48
CA ALA A 166 1.60 25.14 -8.46
C ALA A 166 0.75 24.91 -9.74
N PRO A 167 1.31 24.94 -10.98
CA PRO A 167 0.53 24.68 -12.19
C PRO A 167 -0.03 23.25 -12.32
N TYR A 168 0.49 22.32 -11.52
CA TYR A 168 0.15 20.90 -11.56
C TYR A 168 -0.60 20.41 -10.33
N HIS A 169 -0.53 21.17 -9.23
CA HIS A 169 -1.02 20.78 -7.91
C HIS A 169 -2.50 20.34 -7.93
N ASP A 170 -3.33 21.13 -8.58
CA ASP A 170 -4.79 20.92 -8.62
C ASP A 170 -5.25 20.14 -9.87
N LEU A 171 -4.32 19.72 -10.75
CA LEU A 171 -4.68 18.96 -11.93
C LEU A 171 -5.02 17.51 -11.59
N THR A 172 -6.10 17.02 -12.20
CA THR A 172 -6.35 15.59 -12.29
C THR A 172 -5.56 14.96 -13.45
N VAL A 173 -5.37 13.64 -13.39
CA VAL A 173 -4.73 12.89 -14.49
C VAL A 173 -5.48 13.10 -15.80
N LYS A 174 -6.83 13.07 -15.78
CA LYS A 174 -7.64 13.32 -16.98
C LYS A 174 -7.37 14.70 -17.56
N GLN A 175 -7.40 15.75 -16.74
CA GLN A 175 -7.11 17.12 -17.20
C GLN A 175 -5.70 17.26 -17.77
N ALA A 176 -4.72 16.61 -17.17
CA ALA A 176 -3.36 16.57 -17.70
C ALA A 176 -3.31 15.87 -19.06
N LEU A 177 -3.90 14.68 -19.20
CA LEU A 177 -3.93 13.96 -20.47
C LEU A 177 -4.67 14.74 -21.57
N ASP A 178 -5.78 15.38 -21.24
CA ASP A 178 -6.53 16.22 -22.19
C ASP A 178 -5.77 17.48 -22.64
N ARG A 179 -4.87 17.99 -21.78
CA ARG A 179 -4.01 19.15 -22.10
C ARG A 179 -2.92 18.83 -23.12
N TRP A 180 -2.33 17.62 -23.04
CA TRP A 180 -1.16 17.24 -23.87
C TRP A 180 -1.54 16.43 -25.10
N PHE A 181 -2.56 15.56 -25.04
CA PHE A 181 -2.83 14.55 -26.07
C PHE A 181 -4.20 14.68 -26.70
N ARG A 182 -4.29 14.28 -27.97
CA ARG A 182 -5.54 14.20 -28.74
C ARG A 182 -6.02 12.77 -28.89
N ASP A 183 -5.11 11.82 -29.12
CA ASP A 183 -5.42 10.42 -29.36
C ASP A 183 -6.06 9.76 -28.12
N PRO A 184 -7.31 9.27 -28.19
CA PRO A 184 -7.99 8.70 -27.03
C PRO A 184 -7.40 7.38 -26.57
N LYS A 185 -6.77 6.59 -27.46
CA LYS A 185 -6.12 5.34 -27.12
C LYS A 185 -4.80 5.60 -26.40
N LEU A 186 -4.03 6.61 -26.81
CA LEU A 186 -2.85 7.05 -26.09
C LEU A 186 -3.21 7.56 -24.69
N LYS A 187 -4.28 8.34 -24.54
CA LYS A 187 -4.77 8.78 -23.23
C LYS A 187 -5.11 7.58 -22.33
N LEU A 188 -5.86 6.60 -22.87
CA LEU A 188 -6.12 5.37 -22.14
C LEU A 188 -4.81 4.67 -21.77
N LEU A 189 -3.88 4.48 -22.71
CA LEU A 189 -2.60 3.82 -22.46
C LEU A 189 -1.83 4.47 -21.30
N LEU A 190 -1.80 5.81 -21.28
CA LEU A 190 -1.11 6.57 -20.23
C LEU A 190 -1.83 6.54 -18.87
N ALA A 191 -3.10 6.16 -18.81
CA ALA A 191 -3.86 6.03 -17.56
C ALA A 191 -4.33 4.59 -17.29
N ALA A 192 -3.89 3.60 -18.08
CA ALA A 192 -4.44 2.25 -18.05
C ALA A 192 -4.16 1.47 -16.77
N ASP A 193 -3.25 1.94 -15.94
CA ASP A 193 -2.97 1.40 -14.60
C ASP A 193 -3.77 2.11 -13.49
N CYS A 194 -4.71 3.01 -13.83
CA CYS A 194 -5.57 3.70 -12.84
C CYS A 194 -6.32 2.77 -11.86
N PRO A 195 -6.60 1.50 -12.18
CA PRO A 195 -7.12 0.56 -11.19
C PRO A 195 -6.21 0.40 -9.95
N HIS A 196 -4.90 0.58 -10.09
CA HIS A 196 -3.99 0.57 -8.94
C HIS A 196 -4.20 1.74 -7.97
N TRP A 197 -4.75 2.85 -8.43
CA TRP A 197 -5.06 4.00 -7.58
C TRP A 197 -6.40 3.88 -6.88
N GLY A 198 -7.26 2.97 -7.35
CA GLY A 198 -8.60 2.76 -6.82
C GLY A 198 -9.55 3.95 -7.06
N SER A 199 -9.31 4.74 -8.12
CA SER A 199 -10.15 5.86 -8.54
C SER A 199 -9.96 6.17 -10.03
N PRO A 200 -10.95 6.81 -10.70
CA PRO A 200 -10.82 7.17 -12.11
C PRO A 200 -9.86 8.37 -12.31
N PRO A 201 -9.28 8.52 -13.51
CA PRO A 201 -8.35 9.60 -13.82
C PRO A 201 -8.90 11.01 -13.59
N GLY A 202 -10.22 11.21 -13.74
CA GLY A 202 -10.88 12.51 -13.48
C GLY A 202 -10.93 12.91 -12.01
N ARG A 203 -10.61 12.00 -11.09
CA ARG A 203 -10.50 12.26 -9.66
C ARG A 203 -9.08 12.11 -9.12
N THR A 204 -8.21 11.41 -9.81
CA THR A 204 -6.83 11.17 -9.37
C THR A 204 -5.93 12.36 -9.64
N SER A 205 -5.12 12.76 -8.66
CA SER A 205 -4.14 13.82 -8.78
C SER A 205 -3.04 13.48 -9.78
N PHE A 206 -2.71 14.42 -10.66
CA PHE A 206 -1.59 14.32 -11.58
C PHE A 206 -0.25 14.25 -10.86
N VAL A 207 -0.11 14.94 -9.72
CA VAL A 207 1.11 14.88 -8.89
C VAL A 207 1.30 13.47 -8.34
N PHE A 208 0.25 12.89 -7.77
CA PHE A 208 0.31 11.52 -7.26
C PHE A 208 0.60 10.50 -8.36
N ASP A 209 -0.08 10.61 -9.50
CA ASP A 209 0.17 9.76 -10.66
C ASP A 209 1.62 9.86 -11.13
N SER A 210 2.16 11.08 -11.24
CA SER A 210 3.55 11.29 -11.65
C SER A 210 4.55 10.61 -10.72
N MET A 211 4.29 10.66 -9.40
CA MET A 211 5.12 9.99 -8.40
C MET A 211 5.06 8.46 -8.54
N LEU A 212 3.90 7.89 -8.76
CA LEU A 212 3.72 6.46 -8.94
C LEU A 212 4.30 5.99 -10.29
N ARG A 213 3.95 6.67 -11.37
CA ARG A 213 4.37 6.35 -12.75
C ARG A 213 5.88 6.24 -12.90
N LEU A 214 6.64 7.22 -12.40
CA LEU A 214 8.10 7.17 -12.49
C LEU A 214 8.71 6.13 -11.55
N SER A 215 8.04 5.83 -10.42
CA SER A 215 8.53 4.79 -9.51
C SER A 215 8.63 3.41 -10.19
N TYR A 216 7.75 3.10 -11.14
CA TYR A 216 7.80 1.83 -11.87
C TYR A 216 9.07 1.66 -12.70
N PHE A 217 9.62 2.74 -13.26
CA PHE A 217 10.85 2.71 -14.04
C PHE A 217 12.12 2.73 -13.18
N LEU A 218 12.01 3.11 -11.91
CA LEU A 218 13.06 2.91 -10.91
C LEU A 218 13.10 1.47 -10.38
N GLY A 219 12.11 0.69 -10.72
CA GLY A 219 11.98 -0.74 -10.52
C GLY A 219 10.67 -1.12 -9.84
N ASN A 220 9.97 -2.05 -10.45
CA ASN A 220 8.83 -2.73 -9.86
C ASN A 220 9.19 -4.19 -9.59
N TYR A 221 8.83 -4.70 -8.43
CA TYR A 221 9.34 -5.98 -7.94
C TYR A 221 8.24 -6.86 -7.39
N TYR A 222 8.57 -8.15 -7.31
CA TYR A 222 7.81 -9.17 -6.60
C TYR A 222 8.71 -9.83 -5.54
N PRO A 223 8.26 -10.02 -4.29
CA PRO A 223 9.07 -10.61 -3.22
C PRO A 223 9.18 -12.13 -3.36
N LYS A 224 10.38 -12.68 -3.23
CA LYS A 224 10.57 -14.14 -3.16
C LYS A 224 9.90 -14.71 -1.91
N GLY A 225 9.14 -15.78 -2.10
CA GLY A 225 8.31 -16.38 -1.05
C GLY A 225 6.94 -15.72 -0.88
N GLY A 226 6.57 -14.79 -1.78
CA GLY A 226 5.31 -14.04 -1.74
C GLY A 226 5.29 -12.91 -0.71
N SER A 227 4.18 -12.19 -0.68
CA SER A 227 4.00 -11.00 0.19
C SER A 227 4.23 -11.28 1.67
N GLN A 228 3.85 -12.46 2.17
CA GLN A 228 4.04 -12.83 3.58
C GLN A 228 5.50 -12.94 3.99
N ALA A 229 6.39 -13.40 3.08
CA ALA A 229 7.80 -13.52 3.41
C ALA A 229 8.43 -12.18 3.78
N PHE A 230 8.04 -11.11 3.08
CA PHE A 230 8.44 -9.75 3.39
C PHE A 230 7.86 -9.26 4.72
N ALA A 231 6.56 -9.48 4.96
CA ALA A 231 5.92 -9.08 6.22
C ALA A 231 6.47 -9.84 7.42
N ASP A 232 6.71 -11.16 7.29
CA ASP A 232 7.29 -12.00 8.34
C ASP A 232 8.72 -11.57 8.68
N GLU A 233 9.51 -11.18 7.67
CA GLU A 233 10.87 -10.69 7.90
C GLU A 233 10.85 -9.37 8.67
N LEU A 234 9.98 -8.43 8.32
CA LEU A 234 9.82 -7.19 9.10
C LEU A 234 9.44 -7.49 10.56
N ALA A 235 8.55 -8.45 10.79
CA ALA A 235 8.16 -8.85 12.13
C ALA A 235 9.33 -9.48 12.91
N LEU A 236 10.14 -10.33 12.29
CA LEU A 236 11.34 -10.91 12.90
C LEU A 236 12.35 -9.82 13.29
N ARG A 237 12.55 -8.79 12.45
CA ARG A 237 13.44 -7.67 12.78
C ARG A 237 12.98 -6.87 14.01
N ILE A 238 11.66 -6.79 14.26
CA ILE A 238 11.13 -6.17 15.48
C ILE A 238 11.53 -7.01 16.71
N GLU A 239 11.32 -8.34 16.66
CA GLU A 239 11.68 -9.23 17.78
C GLU A 239 13.18 -9.27 18.06
N GLU A 240 14.03 -9.30 17.03
CA GLU A 240 15.48 -9.24 17.15
C GLU A 240 15.97 -7.98 17.88
N LYS A 241 15.21 -6.89 17.81
CA LYS A 241 15.48 -5.62 18.50
C LYS A 241 14.77 -5.52 19.86
N GLY A 242 14.21 -6.63 20.36
CA GLY A 242 13.54 -6.69 21.65
C GLY A 242 12.10 -6.19 21.68
N GLY A 243 11.50 -5.87 20.51
CA GLY A 243 10.08 -5.58 20.42
C GLY A 243 9.22 -6.85 20.53
N HIS A 244 7.97 -6.68 20.89
CA HIS A 244 7.01 -7.76 21.02
C HIS A 244 5.86 -7.62 20.01
N ILE A 245 5.34 -8.74 19.53
CA ILE A 245 4.18 -8.76 18.60
C ILE A 245 3.13 -9.71 19.14
N LEU A 246 1.89 -9.24 19.27
CA LEU A 246 0.71 -10.04 19.60
C LEU A 246 -0.15 -10.20 18.35
N THR A 247 -0.29 -11.41 17.83
CA THR A 247 -1.28 -11.75 16.80
C THR A 247 -2.55 -12.31 17.43
N SER A 248 -3.63 -12.37 16.66
CA SER A 248 -4.96 -12.78 17.15
C SER A 248 -5.43 -11.99 18.38
N THR A 249 -5.02 -10.73 18.47
CA THR A 249 -5.29 -9.84 19.59
C THR A 249 -5.86 -8.53 19.07
N LEU A 250 -7.05 -8.19 19.51
CA LEU A 250 -7.78 -7.00 19.10
C LEU A 250 -7.54 -5.88 20.12
N ALA A 251 -7.21 -4.69 19.64
CA ALA A 251 -7.32 -3.48 20.44
C ALA A 251 -8.81 -3.09 20.51
N ARG A 252 -9.36 -3.07 21.75
CA ARG A 252 -10.75 -2.71 22.02
C ARG A 252 -10.92 -1.21 22.20
N ARG A 253 -9.94 -0.57 22.82
CA ARG A 253 -9.97 0.84 23.16
C ARG A 253 -8.56 1.38 23.36
N ILE A 254 -8.35 2.63 23.02
CA ILE A 254 -7.19 3.41 23.42
C ILE A 254 -7.52 4.03 24.79
N VAL A 255 -6.63 3.81 25.75
CA VAL A 255 -6.78 4.38 27.10
C VAL A 255 -6.39 5.84 27.08
N ILE A 256 -7.33 6.74 27.36
CA ILE A 256 -7.12 8.18 27.37
C ILE A 256 -7.31 8.70 28.80
N GLU A 257 -6.31 9.43 29.29
CA GLU A 257 -6.29 10.07 30.60
C GLU A 257 -5.78 11.52 30.43
N ASP A 258 -6.50 12.48 30.93
CA ASP A 258 -6.15 13.91 30.85
C ASP A 258 -5.85 14.42 29.41
N GLY A 259 -6.60 13.89 28.40
CA GLY A 259 -6.42 14.21 26.99
C GLY A 259 -5.16 13.62 26.36
N GLU A 260 -4.57 12.60 26.98
CA GLU A 260 -3.39 11.88 26.46
C GLU A 260 -3.66 10.39 26.30
N ALA A 261 -3.13 9.80 25.24
CA ALA A 261 -3.11 8.35 25.08
C ALA A 261 -2.08 7.73 26.05
N ARG A 262 -2.51 6.75 26.84
CA ARG A 262 -1.74 6.10 27.90
C ARG A 262 -1.63 4.59 27.76
N GLY A 263 -2.04 4.04 26.62
CA GLY A 263 -2.00 2.62 26.32
C GLY A 263 -3.22 2.14 25.55
N ALA A 264 -3.42 0.84 25.54
CA ALA A 264 -4.56 0.21 24.87
C ALA A 264 -5.15 -0.91 25.72
N GLU A 265 -6.45 -1.09 25.65
CA GLU A 265 -7.18 -2.24 26.16
C GLU A 265 -7.24 -3.30 25.05
N LEU A 266 -6.72 -4.49 25.35
CA LEU A 266 -6.52 -5.58 24.42
C LEU A 266 -7.40 -6.78 24.77
N GLU A 267 -7.82 -7.54 23.76
CA GLU A 267 -8.52 -8.81 23.90
C GLU A 267 -7.90 -9.86 22.99
N VAL A 268 -7.55 -11.01 23.57
CA VAL A 268 -7.04 -12.15 22.79
C VAL A 268 -8.21 -12.91 22.19
N LEU A 269 -8.34 -12.89 20.89
CA LEU A 269 -9.47 -13.50 20.16
C LEU A 269 -9.36 -15.02 20.11
N ARG A 270 -8.14 -15.56 19.94
CA ARG A 270 -7.88 -16.99 19.77
C ARG A 270 -6.41 -17.35 20.01
N GLY A 271 -6.12 -18.64 19.98
CA GLY A 271 -4.75 -19.16 20.04
C GLY A 271 -4.27 -19.51 21.46
N PRO A 272 -3.02 -19.99 21.59
CA PRO A 272 -2.50 -20.50 22.87
C PRO A 272 -2.38 -19.42 23.95
N LEU A 273 -2.11 -18.17 23.55
CA LEU A 273 -2.01 -17.05 24.48
C LEU A 273 -3.30 -16.87 25.33
N ARG A 274 -4.47 -17.09 24.74
CA ARG A 274 -5.78 -16.92 25.40
C ARG A 274 -5.94 -17.76 26.68
N ARG A 275 -5.20 -18.88 26.80
CA ARG A 275 -5.22 -19.72 28.01
C ARG A 275 -4.46 -19.08 29.16
N ALA A 276 -3.38 -18.34 28.85
CA ALA A 276 -2.53 -17.69 29.84
C ALA A 276 -2.95 -16.23 30.12
N TRP A 277 -3.57 -15.58 29.13
CA TRP A 277 -3.97 -14.18 29.20
C TRP A 277 -5.10 -13.91 28.20
N GLN A 278 -6.24 -13.48 28.68
CA GLN A 278 -7.41 -13.22 27.83
C GLN A 278 -7.46 -11.80 27.28
N GLY A 279 -6.66 -10.91 27.85
CA GLY A 279 -6.61 -9.50 27.53
C GLY A 279 -6.48 -8.64 28.78
N GLY A 280 -6.49 -7.33 28.58
CA GLY A 280 -6.39 -6.32 29.62
C GLY A 280 -5.70 -5.06 29.12
N VAL A 281 -5.48 -4.12 30.02
CA VAL A 281 -4.81 -2.85 29.70
C VAL A 281 -3.30 -3.03 29.67
N VAL A 282 -2.70 -2.61 28.54
CA VAL A 282 -1.25 -2.44 28.42
C VAL A 282 -0.97 -0.95 28.35
N ARG A 283 -0.15 -0.45 29.27
CA ARG A 283 0.23 0.96 29.34
C ARG A 283 1.37 1.30 28.38
N SER A 284 1.35 2.53 27.85
CA SER A 284 2.46 3.04 27.03
C SER A 284 2.59 4.56 27.11
N GLY A 285 3.78 5.07 26.77
CA GLY A 285 4.02 6.50 26.63
C GLY A 285 3.44 7.08 25.34
N VAL A 286 3.34 6.25 24.29
CA VAL A 286 2.81 6.61 22.97
C VAL A 286 1.93 5.47 22.45
N VAL A 287 0.84 5.81 21.79
CA VAL A 287 0.01 4.87 21.01
C VAL A 287 0.02 5.30 19.55
N VAL A 288 0.23 4.35 18.65
CA VAL A 288 0.14 4.60 17.21
C VAL A 288 -0.86 3.64 16.59
N SER A 289 -1.88 4.17 15.91
CA SER A 289 -2.82 3.36 15.14
C SER A 289 -2.40 3.30 13.67
N ASN A 290 -2.18 2.09 13.18
CA ASN A 290 -2.06 1.75 11.75
C ASN A 290 -3.35 1.07 11.24
N GLY A 291 -4.43 1.20 11.98
CA GLY A 291 -5.76 0.75 11.59
C GLY A 291 -6.53 1.78 10.77
N ASP A 292 -7.77 1.46 10.48
CA ASP A 292 -8.71 2.39 9.85
C ASP A 292 -8.88 3.65 10.71
N LEU A 293 -8.84 4.84 10.07
CA LEU A 293 -8.88 6.11 10.78
C LEU A 293 -10.23 6.38 11.44
N LEU A 294 -11.34 6.12 10.72
CA LEU A 294 -12.68 6.30 11.29
C LEU A 294 -12.92 5.32 12.45
N LEU A 295 -12.54 4.06 12.27
CA LEU A 295 -12.60 3.07 13.34
C LEU A 295 -11.74 3.50 14.55
N THR A 296 -10.55 4.01 14.29
CA THR A 296 -9.66 4.52 15.35
C THR A 296 -10.32 5.64 16.13
N LEU A 297 -10.83 6.66 15.43
CA LEU A 297 -11.40 7.84 16.08
C LEU A 297 -12.76 7.56 16.74
N GLU A 298 -13.64 6.82 16.05
CA GLU A 298 -15.02 6.57 16.52
C GLU A 298 -15.12 5.46 17.56
N LYS A 299 -14.28 4.42 17.47
CA LYS A 299 -14.41 3.22 18.29
C LYS A 299 -13.28 3.02 19.27
N LEU A 300 -12.02 3.25 18.85
CA LEU A 300 -10.89 3.04 19.76
C LEU A 300 -10.66 4.25 20.68
N VAL A 301 -10.86 5.46 20.18
CA VAL A 301 -10.77 6.71 20.94
C VAL A 301 -12.11 7.00 21.64
N GLY A 302 -13.19 7.02 20.89
CA GLY A 302 -14.51 7.46 21.31
C GLY A 302 -14.76 8.95 21.03
N PRO A 303 -15.94 9.31 20.50
CA PRO A 303 -16.28 10.70 20.17
C PRO A 303 -16.19 11.67 21.34
N GLU A 304 -16.38 11.17 22.57
CA GLU A 304 -16.34 11.93 23.82
C GLU A 304 -14.95 12.51 24.13
N HIS A 305 -13.89 11.96 23.55
CA HIS A 305 -12.51 12.42 23.72
C HIS A 305 -12.04 13.37 22.60
N LEU A 306 -12.86 13.55 21.56
CA LEU A 306 -12.52 14.36 20.39
C LEU A 306 -13.13 15.77 20.50
N PRO A 307 -12.49 16.77 19.90
CA PRO A 307 -13.11 18.09 19.76
C PRO A 307 -14.45 18.01 19.01
N PRO A 308 -15.45 18.83 19.35
CA PRO A 308 -16.70 18.90 18.62
C PRO A 308 -16.48 19.10 17.12
N GLY A 309 -17.13 18.28 16.29
CA GLY A 309 -17.03 18.37 14.83
C GLY A 309 -15.76 17.74 14.21
N ALA A 310 -14.84 17.19 14.98
CA ALA A 310 -13.57 16.62 14.47
C ALA A 310 -13.76 15.45 13.48
N LEU A 311 -14.85 14.72 13.59
CA LEU A 311 -15.13 13.57 12.70
C LEU A 311 -15.74 13.99 11.35
N GLU A 312 -16.41 15.12 11.27
CA GLU A 312 -17.14 15.54 10.07
C GLU A 312 -16.24 15.72 8.82
N PRO A 313 -15.06 16.36 8.90
CA PRO A 313 -14.15 16.42 7.76
C PRO A 313 -13.70 15.04 7.28
N VAL A 314 -13.42 14.11 8.21
CA VAL A 314 -12.95 12.75 7.88
C VAL A 314 -14.05 11.93 7.22
N ARG A 315 -15.31 12.04 7.70
CA ARG A 315 -16.47 11.33 7.13
C ARG A 315 -16.83 11.76 5.71
N ARG A 316 -16.43 12.98 5.30
CA ARG A 316 -16.68 13.51 3.95
C ARG A 316 -15.66 13.03 2.93
N LEU A 317 -14.54 12.44 3.37
CA LEU A 317 -13.52 11.96 2.46
C LEU A 317 -14.02 10.75 1.68
N ARG A 318 -13.64 10.71 0.41
CA ARG A 318 -13.96 9.60 -0.50
C ARG A 318 -12.90 8.51 -0.35
N ALA A 319 -13.35 7.30 -0.07
CA ALA A 319 -12.49 6.13 -0.06
C ALA A 319 -12.21 5.64 -1.49
N THR A 320 -11.05 5.03 -1.68
CA THR A 320 -10.72 4.33 -2.93
C THR A 320 -11.65 3.16 -3.16
N PHE A 321 -11.86 2.81 -4.44
CA PHE A 321 -12.62 1.63 -4.79
C PHE A 321 -12.12 0.37 -4.09
N PRO A 322 -13.00 -0.50 -3.60
CA PRO A 322 -12.62 -1.84 -3.21
C PRO A 322 -12.25 -2.68 -4.42
N CYS A 323 -11.45 -3.72 -4.17
CA CYS A 323 -11.04 -4.65 -5.19
C CYS A 323 -11.67 -6.03 -4.94
N TRP A 324 -12.26 -6.61 -5.99
CA TRP A 324 -12.58 -8.02 -6.06
C TRP A 324 -11.33 -8.80 -6.48
N LEU A 325 -11.11 -9.95 -5.83
CA LEU A 325 -10.00 -10.86 -6.14
C LEU A 325 -10.52 -12.28 -6.27
N SER A 326 -10.27 -12.94 -7.41
CA SER A 326 -10.41 -14.39 -7.53
C SER A 326 -9.04 -15.03 -7.58
N HIS A 327 -8.77 -15.91 -6.62
CA HIS A 327 -7.52 -16.66 -6.47
C HIS A 327 -7.73 -18.07 -7.01
N LEU A 328 -7.03 -18.41 -8.08
CA LEU A 328 -7.22 -19.67 -8.83
C LEU A 328 -5.93 -20.49 -8.80
N GLY A 329 -6.00 -21.72 -8.29
CA GLY A 329 -4.97 -22.74 -8.46
C GLY A 329 -5.26 -23.52 -9.73
N LEU A 330 -4.27 -23.62 -10.62
CA LEU A 330 -4.41 -24.17 -11.96
C LEU A 330 -3.50 -25.38 -12.14
N ARG A 331 -4.06 -26.47 -12.70
CA ARG A 331 -3.31 -27.67 -13.04
C ARG A 331 -3.28 -27.88 -14.55
N GLY A 332 -2.10 -28.24 -15.09
CA GLY A 332 -1.94 -28.52 -16.52
C GLY A 332 -1.98 -27.30 -17.43
N VAL A 333 -1.77 -26.10 -16.89
CA VAL A 333 -1.67 -24.84 -17.65
C VAL A 333 -0.19 -24.46 -17.78
N PRO A 334 0.37 -24.38 -19.00
CA PRO A 334 1.74 -23.94 -19.20
C PRO A 334 1.94 -22.47 -18.78
N ALA A 335 3.08 -22.15 -18.17
CA ALA A 335 3.43 -20.78 -17.75
C ALA A 335 3.32 -19.76 -18.89
N GLY A 336 3.76 -20.13 -20.10
CA GLY A 336 3.68 -19.25 -21.28
C GLY A 336 2.26 -18.87 -21.71
N VAL A 337 1.23 -19.61 -21.30
CA VAL A 337 -0.18 -19.21 -21.50
C VAL A 337 -0.49 -18.01 -20.60
N LEU A 338 -0.10 -18.09 -19.33
CA LEU A 338 -0.34 -17.03 -18.35
C LEU A 338 0.53 -15.80 -18.60
N GLU A 339 1.77 -15.99 -19.05
CA GLU A 339 2.66 -14.89 -19.44
C GLU A 339 2.05 -14.03 -20.57
N ARG A 340 1.40 -14.67 -21.55
CA ARG A 340 0.73 -13.94 -22.63
C ARG A 340 -0.59 -13.31 -22.20
N ALA A 341 -1.29 -13.91 -21.24
CA ALA A 341 -2.61 -13.48 -20.79
C ALA A 341 -2.58 -12.46 -19.66
N GLN A 342 -1.48 -12.34 -18.88
CA GLN A 342 -1.48 -11.37 -17.77
C GLN A 342 -1.57 -9.92 -18.26
N GLY A 343 -2.14 -9.06 -17.41
CA GLY A 343 -2.34 -7.63 -17.69
C GLY A 343 -3.78 -7.18 -17.53
N TYR A 344 -4.04 -5.93 -17.86
CA TYR A 344 -5.35 -5.28 -17.81
C TYR A 344 -6.11 -5.46 -19.11
N TYR A 345 -7.40 -5.80 -19.02
CA TYR A 345 -8.30 -5.96 -20.15
C TYR A 345 -9.32 -4.85 -20.18
N TRP A 346 -9.12 -3.91 -21.07
CA TRP A 346 -10.00 -2.75 -21.27
C TRP A 346 -11.06 -3.04 -22.34
N ASP A 347 -12.32 -2.79 -22.01
CA ASP A 347 -13.48 -2.95 -22.90
C ASP A 347 -13.94 -1.61 -23.49
N SER A 348 -13.45 -0.50 -22.98
CA SER A 348 -13.79 0.85 -23.40
C SER A 348 -12.60 1.80 -23.27
N LEU A 349 -12.57 2.83 -24.12
CA LEU A 349 -11.63 3.95 -24.00
C LEU A 349 -12.07 4.97 -22.93
N ASP A 350 -13.28 4.83 -22.37
CA ASP A 350 -13.79 5.69 -21.30
C ASP A 350 -13.27 5.21 -19.92
N MET A 351 -12.07 5.65 -19.60
CA MET A 351 -11.39 5.28 -18.35
C MET A 351 -12.06 5.82 -17.08
N GLU A 352 -13.00 6.77 -17.20
CA GLU A 352 -13.79 7.26 -16.05
C GLU A 352 -14.72 6.18 -15.48
N ARG A 353 -15.03 5.17 -16.28
CA ARG A 353 -15.88 4.03 -15.89
C ARG A 353 -15.08 2.82 -15.43
N VAL A 354 -13.83 3.01 -14.98
CA VAL A 354 -12.90 1.94 -14.59
C VAL A 354 -13.48 1.01 -13.50
N GLY A 355 -14.22 1.54 -12.55
CA GLY A 355 -14.88 0.78 -11.48
C GLY A 355 -16.17 0.07 -11.90
N ARG A 356 -16.64 0.26 -13.13
CA ARG A 356 -17.89 -0.29 -13.68
C ARG A 356 -17.60 -1.30 -14.79
N ASP A 357 -17.67 -0.88 -16.04
CA ASP A 357 -17.66 -1.70 -17.24
C ASP A 357 -16.52 -1.40 -18.23
N ALA A 358 -15.77 -0.30 -18.06
CA ALA A 358 -14.65 0.02 -18.93
C ALA A 358 -13.46 -0.93 -18.74
N LEU A 359 -13.22 -1.38 -17.50
CA LEU A 359 -12.23 -2.40 -17.20
C LEU A 359 -12.90 -3.74 -16.93
N ARG A 360 -12.60 -4.75 -17.76
CA ARG A 360 -13.07 -6.12 -17.53
C ARG A 360 -12.47 -6.71 -16.26
N PHE A 361 -11.16 -6.81 -16.21
CA PHE A 361 -10.35 -7.24 -15.08
C PHE A 361 -8.86 -7.07 -15.37
N LYS A 362 -8.04 -7.32 -14.34
CA LYS A 362 -6.60 -7.59 -14.47
C LYS A 362 -6.33 -9.06 -14.18
N LEU A 363 -5.43 -9.67 -14.94
CA LEU A 363 -4.86 -10.99 -14.70
C LEU A 363 -3.43 -10.86 -14.20
N PHE A 364 -3.10 -11.55 -13.12
CA PHE A 364 -1.76 -11.61 -12.56
C PHE A 364 -1.40 -13.03 -12.16
N ALA A 365 -0.24 -13.52 -12.59
CA ALA A 365 0.24 -14.87 -12.31
C ALA A 365 1.52 -14.81 -11.45
N PRO A 366 1.42 -14.88 -10.10
CA PRO A 366 2.57 -14.77 -9.20
C PRO A 366 3.59 -15.90 -9.41
N THR A 367 3.18 -17.05 -9.88
CA THR A 367 4.05 -18.20 -10.15
C THR A 367 5.03 -17.96 -11.31
N LEU A 368 4.85 -16.93 -12.13
CA LEU A 368 5.86 -16.48 -13.10
C LEU A 368 7.08 -15.85 -12.43
N TYR A 369 6.93 -15.35 -11.20
CA TYR A 369 7.98 -14.68 -10.42
C TYR A 369 8.45 -15.56 -9.25
N GLU A 370 7.56 -16.36 -8.66
CA GLU A 370 7.82 -17.25 -7.54
C GLU A 370 7.07 -18.59 -7.72
N PRO A 371 7.66 -19.53 -8.46
CA PRO A 371 7.03 -20.82 -8.77
C PRO A 371 6.68 -21.67 -7.53
N ASP A 372 7.42 -21.52 -6.44
CA ASP A 372 7.22 -22.28 -5.20
C ASP A 372 5.92 -21.94 -4.45
N MET A 373 5.15 -20.95 -4.93
CA MET A 373 3.82 -20.65 -4.39
C MET A 373 2.75 -21.66 -4.78
N ALA A 374 2.99 -22.47 -5.84
CA ALA A 374 2.12 -23.56 -6.27
C ALA A 374 2.81 -24.92 -6.11
N PRO A 375 2.06 -26.03 -6.15
CA PRO A 375 2.63 -27.36 -6.33
C PRO A 375 3.48 -27.43 -7.61
N ALA A 376 4.50 -28.30 -7.63
CA ALA A 376 5.43 -28.39 -8.75
C ALA A 376 4.71 -28.60 -10.09
N GLY A 377 4.99 -27.71 -11.05
CA GLY A 377 4.38 -27.73 -12.39
C GLY A 377 2.96 -27.16 -12.47
N GLU A 378 2.39 -26.72 -11.36
CA GLU A 378 1.08 -26.05 -11.31
C GLU A 378 1.25 -24.51 -11.26
N GLN A 379 0.16 -23.76 -11.48
CA GLN A 379 0.21 -22.31 -11.60
C GLN A 379 -0.83 -21.64 -10.69
N ILE A 380 -0.62 -20.37 -10.42
CA ILE A 380 -1.60 -19.49 -9.79
C ILE A 380 -2.00 -18.40 -10.77
N LEU A 381 -3.31 -18.11 -10.84
CA LEU A 381 -3.85 -16.94 -11.51
C LEU A 381 -4.71 -16.15 -10.51
N ILE A 382 -4.42 -14.87 -10.37
CA ILE A 382 -5.23 -13.91 -9.61
C ILE A 382 -5.96 -13.03 -10.60
N VAL A 383 -7.29 -13.00 -10.51
CA VAL A 383 -8.15 -12.11 -11.29
C VAL A 383 -8.58 -10.96 -10.39
N GLN A 384 -8.29 -9.73 -10.80
CA GLN A 384 -8.61 -8.52 -10.07
C GLN A 384 -9.63 -7.68 -10.82
N LYS A 385 -10.62 -7.16 -10.11
CA LYS A 385 -11.55 -6.15 -10.62
C LYS A 385 -11.82 -5.10 -9.56
N VAL A 386 -11.54 -3.85 -9.86
CA VAL A 386 -11.97 -2.73 -9.02
C VAL A 386 -13.47 -2.50 -9.23
N LEU A 387 -14.17 -2.11 -8.17
CA LEU A 387 -15.62 -1.97 -8.19
C LEU A 387 -16.01 -0.61 -7.60
N GLU A 388 -16.62 0.24 -8.44
CA GLU A 388 -17.34 1.41 -7.95
C GLU A 388 -18.70 0.94 -7.41
N MET A 389 -18.84 0.91 -6.09
CA MET A 389 -20.02 0.35 -5.45
C MET A 389 -20.42 1.12 -4.20
N ASP A 390 -21.70 1.13 -3.91
CA ASP A 390 -22.19 1.47 -2.58
C ASP A 390 -22.09 0.23 -1.67
N TYR A 391 -21.09 0.25 -0.78
CA TYR A 391 -20.85 -0.86 0.15
C TYR A 391 -22.03 -1.14 1.08
N HIS A 392 -22.74 -0.09 1.51
CA HIS A 392 -23.87 -0.19 2.44
C HIS A 392 -25.19 -0.53 1.74
N GLY A 393 -25.28 -0.28 0.44
CA GLY A 393 -26.44 -0.64 -0.39
C GLY A 393 -26.47 -2.10 -0.88
N VAL A 394 -25.49 -2.93 -0.49
CA VAL A 394 -25.50 -4.36 -0.83
C VAL A 394 -26.33 -5.14 0.18
N ASP A 395 -27.57 -5.44 -0.17
CA ASP A 395 -28.49 -6.20 0.69
C ASP A 395 -28.12 -7.69 0.78
N ASP A 396 -27.70 -8.30 -0.34
CA ASP A 396 -27.33 -9.72 -0.43
C ASP A 396 -25.91 -9.90 -0.99
N TRP A 397 -24.95 -10.03 -0.07
CA TRP A 397 -23.54 -10.25 -0.43
C TRP A 397 -23.26 -11.59 -1.13
N GLU A 398 -24.07 -12.61 -0.89
CA GLU A 398 -23.90 -13.91 -1.55
C GLU A 398 -24.40 -13.85 -3.00
N ARG A 399 -25.50 -13.14 -3.27
CA ARG A 399 -25.97 -12.87 -4.64
C ARG A 399 -24.95 -12.02 -5.38
N HIS A 400 -24.52 -10.91 -4.80
CA HIS A 400 -23.50 -10.01 -5.36
C HIS A 400 -22.20 -10.77 -5.70
N LYS A 401 -21.78 -11.67 -4.82
CA LYS A 401 -20.61 -12.52 -5.06
C LYS A 401 -20.80 -13.43 -6.27
N ARG A 402 -21.96 -14.10 -6.39
CA ARG A 402 -22.25 -14.98 -7.54
C ARG A 402 -22.26 -14.21 -8.86
N GLU A 403 -22.91 -13.05 -8.91
CA GLU A 403 -22.98 -12.20 -10.11
C GLU A 403 -21.58 -11.79 -10.61
N ILE A 404 -20.69 -11.38 -9.71
CA ILE A 404 -19.31 -11.03 -10.09
C ILE A 404 -18.51 -12.28 -10.50
N GLU A 405 -18.67 -13.39 -9.80
CA GLU A 405 -18.02 -14.64 -10.17
C GLU A 405 -18.44 -15.11 -11.58
N ASP A 406 -19.73 -15.08 -11.89
CA ASP A 406 -20.26 -15.44 -13.21
C ASP A 406 -19.70 -14.53 -14.30
N PHE A 407 -19.65 -13.22 -14.06
CA PHE A 407 -19.00 -12.28 -14.97
C PHE A 407 -17.52 -12.63 -15.18
N ILE A 408 -16.77 -12.85 -14.10
CA ILE A 408 -15.33 -13.12 -14.17
C ILE A 408 -15.07 -14.42 -14.93
N PHE A 409 -15.73 -15.52 -14.58
CA PHE A 409 -15.45 -16.82 -15.21
C PHE A 409 -15.91 -16.89 -16.66
N THR A 410 -17.04 -16.26 -17.00
CA THR A 410 -17.49 -16.15 -18.39
C THR A 410 -16.45 -15.39 -19.25
N ASN A 411 -15.89 -14.30 -18.71
CA ASN A 411 -14.92 -13.51 -19.46
C ASN A 411 -13.51 -14.12 -19.42
N LEU A 412 -13.15 -14.80 -18.35
CA LEU A 412 -11.87 -15.51 -18.26
C LEU A 412 -11.80 -16.65 -19.31
N GLU A 413 -12.90 -17.37 -19.51
CA GLU A 413 -13.00 -18.40 -20.55
C GLU A 413 -12.86 -17.82 -21.96
N ARG A 414 -13.33 -16.57 -22.19
CA ARG A 414 -13.12 -15.86 -23.47
C ARG A 414 -11.68 -15.45 -23.72
N VAL A 415 -10.96 -15.08 -22.63
CA VAL A 415 -9.55 -14.64 -22.69
C VAL A 415 -8.60 -15.83 -22.80
N ILE A 416 -8.87 -16.90 -22.07
CA ILE A 416 -8.07 -18.13 -22.05
C ILE A 416 -9.05 -19.30 -22.23
N PRO A 417 -9.35 -19.70 -23.47
CA PRO A 417 -10.29 -20.79 -23.75
C PRO A 417 -9.91 -22.11 -23.06
N GLY A 418 -10.85 -22.72 -22.38
CA GLY A 418 -10.68 -23.99 -21.65
C GLY A 418 -10.11 -23.82 -20.24
N ILE A 419 -9.76 -22.61 -19.79
CA ILE A 419 -9.09 -22.39 -18.51
C ILE A 419 -9.91 -22.87 -17.31
N CYS A 420 -11.26 -22.74 -17.38
CA CYS A 420 -12.13 -23.14 -16.29
C CYS A 420 -12.03 -24.64 -15.97
N GLY A 421 -11.75 -25.48 -16.95
CA GLY A 421 -11.51 -26.92 -16.76
C GLY A 421 -10.21 -27.26 -16.04
N HIS A 422 -9.29 -26.32 -15.93
CA HIS A 422 -7.99 -26.45 -15.25
C HIS A 422 -7.98 -25.94 -13.82
N ILE A 423 -9.07 -25.30 -13.35
CA ILE A 423 -9.16 -24.72 -12.00
C ILE A 423 -9.37 -25.86 -10.98
N VAL A 424 -8.39 -26.08 -10.12
CA VAL A 424 -8.44 -27.08 -9.03
C VAL A 424 -8.64 -26.46 -7.65
N VAL A 425 -8.31 -25.18 -7.51
CA VAL A 425 -8.61 -24.38 -6.31
C VAL A 425 -9.22 -23.06 -6.73
N ARG A 426 -10.34 -22.70 -6.09
CA ARG A 426 -11.04 -21.43 -6.31
C ARG A 426 -11.34 -20.76 -4.97
N ASN A 427 -11.01 -19.48 -4.87
CA ASN A 427 -11.37 -18.66 -3.74
C ASN A 427 -11.60 -17.22 -4.23
N SER A 428 -12.68 -16.58 -3.78
CA SER A 428 -13.01 -15.21 -4.14
C SER A 428 -13.12 -14.34 -2.89
N ALA A 429 -12.58 -13.12 -2.98
CA ALA A 429 -12.61 -12.10 -1.96
C ALA A 429 -13.33 -10.85 -2.49
N SER A 430 -14.31 -10.37 -1.75
CA SER A 430 -15.08 -9.15 -2.02
C SER A 430 -14.65 -8.01 -1.10
N ALA A 431 -15.23 -6.82 -1.27
CA ALA A 431 -15.10 -5.70 -0.35
C ALA A 431 -15.41 -6.09 1.12
N ARG A 432 -16.45 -6.93 1.33
CA ARG A 432 -16.78 -7.47 2.65
C ARG A 432 -15.67 -8.37 3.20
N THR A 433 -14.99 -9.14 2.34
CA THR A 433 -13.85 -9.97 2.74
C THR A 433 -12.68 -9.08 3.18
N SER A 434 -12.37 -8.03 2.40
CA SER A 434 -11.35 -7.05 2.75
C SER A 434 -11.65 -6.38 4.10
N TRP A 435 -12.87 -5.89 4.29
CA TRP A 435 -13.32 -5.33 5.57
C TRP A 435 -13.17 -6.33 6.73
N ARG A 436 -13.61 -7.57 6.55
CA ARG A 436 -13.55 -8.60 7.59
C ARG A 436 -12.13 -8.86 8.12
N PHE A 437 -11.13 -8.81 7.24
CA PHE A 437 -9.75 -9.14 7.60
C PHE A 437 -8.91 -7.94 7.99
N THR A 438 -9.24 -6.75 7.50
CA THR A 438 -8.44 -5.54 7.73
C THR A 438 -9.17 -4.47 8.53
N LEU A 439 -10.49 -4.53 8.62
CA LEU A 439 -11.40 -3.50 9.14
C LEU A 439 -11.32 -2.17 8.38
N ASN A 440 -10.73 -2.13 7.19
CA ASN A 440 -10.68 -0.94 6.36
C ASN A 440 -12.08 -0.51 5.93
N HIS A 441 -12.37 0.77 6.09
CA HIS A 441 -13.65 1.40 5.74
C HIS A 441 -14.10 0.99 4.32
N GLN A 442 -15.31 0.42 4.21
CA GLN A 442 -15.91 -0.07 2.95
C GLN A 442 -15.03 -1.07 2.15
N GLY A 443 -14.04 -1.69 2.79
CA GLY A 443 -13.08 -2.56 2.11
C GLY A 443 -12.13 -1.83 1.16
N ALA A 444 -11.94 -0.53 1.36
CA ALA A 444 -11.07 0.32 0.55
C ALA A 444 -9.68 -0.27 0.35
N MET A 445 -9.16 -0.18 -0.87
CA MET A 445 -7.91 -0.79 -1.28
C MET A 445 -6.69 0.02 -0.78
N LEU A 446 -6.77 1.37 -0.87
CA LEU A 446 -5.66 2.29 -0.58
C LEU A 446 -6.03 3.43 0.40
N GLY A 447 -7.07 3.29 1.20
CA GLY A 447 -7.56 4.34 2.09
C GLY A 447 -8.37 5.39 1.33
N TRP A 448 -8.13 6.68 1.61
CA TRP A 448 -8.80 7.77 0.89
C TRP A 448 -8.27 7.92 -0.53
N GLU A 449 -9.12 8.37 -1.47
CA GLU A 449 -8.71 8.69 -2.84
C GLU A 449 -7.52 9.66 -2.86
N MET A 450 -6.69 9.52 -3.90
CA MET A 450 -5.55 10.39 -4.15
C MET A 450 -5.94 11.55 -5.08
N SER A 451 -7.05 12.21 -4.76
CA SER A 451 -7.52 13.37 -5.52
C SER A 451 -6.82 14.65 -5.07
N PRO A 452 -6.76 15.70 -5.91
CA PRO A 452 -6.10 16.96 -5.54
C PRO A 452 -6.63 17.55 -4.22
N ASP A 453 -7.93 17.48 -3.99
CA ASP A 453 -8.60 17.97 -2.78
C ASP A 453 -8.40 17.07 -1.54
N GLN A 454 -7.88 15.86 -1.70
CA GLN A 454 -7.64 14.88 -0.62
C GLN A 454 -6.16 14.51 -0.45
N LEU A 455 -5.25 15.29 -1.02
CA LEU A 455 -3.81 15.19 -0.79
C LEU A 455 -3.30 16.36 0.06
N GLY A 456 -2.11 16.22 0.62
CA GLY A 456 -1.50 17.26 1.47
C GLY A 456 -2.42 17.66 2.62
N ASP A 457 -2.73 18.94 2.73
CA ASP A 457 -3.58 19.49 3.82
C ASP A 457 -5.04 19.00 3.74
N GLY A 458 -5.50 18.54 2.59
CA GLY A 458 -6.82 17.91 2.41
C GLY A 458 -6.90 16.49 2.97
N ARG A 459 -5.77 15.90 3.37
CA ARG A 459 -5.70 14.57 3.96
C ARG A 459 -5.41 14.65 5.46
N PRO A 460 -6.05 13.83 6.31
CA PRO A 460 -5.78 13.83 7.74
C PRO A 460 -4.29 13.69 8.05
N ALA A 461 -3.79 14.53 8.96
CA ALA A 461 -2.43 14.45 9.46
C ALA A 461 -2.22 13.17 10.28
N SER A 462 -0.96 12.82 10.51
CA SER A 462 -0.59 11.69 11.38
C SER A 462 -0.79 12.02 12.87
N GLU A 463 -0.64 13.27 13.27
CA GLU A 463 -0.95 13.75 14.61
C GLU A 463 -2.46 13.86 14.81
N THR A 464 -2.92 13.58 16.03
CA THR A 464 -4.33 13.69 16.40
C THR A 464 -4.54 14.79 17.46
N ALA A 465 -5.81 15.10 17.74
CA ALA A 465 -6.16 16.00 18.84
C ALA A 465 -5.83 15.43 20.24
N ILE A 466 -5.57 14.13 20.33
CA ILE A 466 -5.20 13.42 21.55
C ILE A 466 -3.67 13.37 21.65
N ARG A 467 -3.11 13.96 22.69
CA ARG A 467 -1.65 13.91 22.90
C ARG A 467 -1.15 12.48 22.96
N ASN A 468 0.04 12.23 22.41
CA ASN A 468 0.69 10.90 22.36
C ASN A 468 -0.10 9.83 21.56
N LEU A 469 -1.09 10.24 20.77
CA LEU A 469 -1.78 9.40 19.80
C LEU A 469 -1.44 9.85 18.38
N TYR A 470 -0.86 8.94 17.62
CA TYR A 470 -0.55 9.13 16.20
C TYR A 470 -1.33 8.11 15.35
N CYS A 471 -1.58 8.48 14.10
CA CYS A 471 -2.09 7.57 13.09
C CYS A 471 -1.08 7.45 11.95
N VAL A 472 -0.90 6.23 11.42
CA VAL A 472 0.06 5.93 10.35
C VAL A 472 -0.59 5.03 9.31
N GLY A 473 -0.10 5.07 8.08
CA GLY A 473 -0.60 4.22 7.00
C GLY A 473 -1.39 4.99 5.94
N HIS A 474 -2.24 4.31 5.20
CA HIS A 474 -2.88 4.85 4.00
C HIS A 474 -4.06 5.81 4.26
N TRP A 475 -4.51 5.92 5.52
CA TRP A 475 -5.61 6.80 5.91
C TRP A 475 -5.14 8.22 6.26
N THR A 476 -3.85 8.41 6.46
CA THR A 476 -3.24 9.70 6.78
C THR A 476 -2.24 10.14 5.72
N GLN A 477 -1.65 11.31 5.88
CA GLN A 477 -0.55 11.77 5.03
C GLN A 477 0.62 10.77 5.07
N PRO A 478 1.37 10.59 3.93
CA PRO A 478 1.15 11.21 2.63
C PRO A 478 0.14 10.47 1.75
N GLY A 479 -0.39 9.32 2.16
CA GLY A 479 -1.45 8.61 1.44
C GLY A 479 -1.23 7.12 1.26
N GLY A 480 -1.99 6.51 0.33
CA GLY A 480 -2.02 5.08 0.06
C GLY A 480 -0.93 4.59 -0.88
N GLY A 481 -0.70 3.29 -0.85
CA GLY A 481 0.36 2.60 -1.56
C GLY A 481 1.53 2.23 -0.65
N ILE A 482 2.30 1.22 -1.03
CA ILE A 482 3.32 0.64 -0.14
C ILE A 482 4.44 1.65 0.19
N THR A 483 4.91 2.41 -0.78
CA THR A 483 5.93 3.46 -0.56
C THR A 483 5.41 4.61 0.31
N PRO A 484 4.23 5.20 0.06
CA PRO A 484 3.68 6.25 0.93
C PRO A 484 3.48 5.80 2.38
N VAL A 485 3.00 4.57 2.64
CA VAL A 485 2.84 4.10 4.03
C VAL A 485 4.17 3.87 4.75
N ILE A 486 5.24 3.51 4.02
CA ILE A 486 6.60 3.45 4.56
C ILE A 486 7.08 4.86 4.95
N VAL A 487 6.82 5.85 4.10
CA VAL A 487 7.15 7.27 4.38
C VAL A 487 6.36 7.80 5.57
N SER A 488 5.05 7.52 5.65
CA SER A 488 4.22 7.84 6.82
C SER A 488 4.83 7.29 8.12
N ALA A 489 5.27 6.03 8.12
CA ALA A 489 5.93 5.41 9.25
C ALA A 489 7.25 6.12 9.63
N GLN A 490 8.06 6.52 8.64
CA GLN A 490 9.30 7.28 8.89
C GLN A 490 9.02 8.67 9.50
N GLN A 491 8.02 9.38 8.99
CA GLN A 491 7.64 10.70 9.50
C GLN A 491 7.19 10.60 10.96
N VAL A 492 6.26 9.69 11.26
CA VAL A 492 5.74 9.49 12.63
C VAL A 492 6.83 9.02 13.60
N ALA A 493 7.70 8.09 13.19
CA ALA A 493 8.83 7.69 14.02
C ALA A 493 9.75 8.88 14.34
N GLY A 494 10.04 9.72 13.33
CA GLY A 494 10.84 10.93 13.53
C GLY A 494 10.21 11.94 14.50
N GLU A 495 8.89 12.11 14.49
CA GLU A 495 8.14 12.97 15.41
C GLU A 495 8.21 12.44 16.85
N ILE A 496 7.91 11.16 17.04
CA ILE A 496 7.97 10.50 18.35
C ILE A 496 9.37 10.63 18.97
N LEU A 497 10.43 10.37 18.18
CA LEU A 497 11.80 10.41 18.64
C LEU A 497 12.26 11.84 18.98
N ARG A 498 11.88 12.85 18.15
CA ARG A 498 12.15 14.27 18.46
C ARG A 498 11.46 14.72 19.74
N GLY A 499 10.20 14.35 19.95
CA GLY A 499 9.47 14.66 21.18
C GLY A 499 10.17 14.15 22.42
N ARG A 500 10.75 12.95 22.38
CA ARG A 500 11.54 12.36 23.47
C ARG A 500 12.82 13.13 23.76
N VAL A 501 13.57 13.51 22.74
CA VAL A 501 14.82 14.28 22.89
C VAL A 501 14.52 15.63 23.53
N MET A 502 13.45 16.30 23.13
CA MET A 502 13.04 17.59 23.73
C MET A 502 12.62 17.42 25.18
N ALA A 503 11.83 16.39 25.52
CA ALA A 503 11.42 16.11 26.90
C ALA A 503 12.62 15.78 27.80
N SER A 504 13.61 15.02 27.33
CA SER A 504 14.82 14.73 28.07
C SER A 504 15.67 15.99 28.35
N ARG A 505 15.74 16.92 27.41
CA ARG A 505 16.46 18.21 27.54
C ARG A 505 15.74 19.20 28.45
N SER A 506 14.41 19.16 28.50
CA SER A 506 13.61 20.03 29.38
C SER A 506 13.55 19.56 30.84
N GLY A 507 14.14 18.41 31.18
CA GLY A 507 14.10 17.84 32.52
C GLY A 507 12.76 17.22 32.92
N ASP A 508 11.82 17.10 31.97
CA ASP A 508 10.55 16.45 32.20
C ASP A 508 10.71 14.93 32.23
N ARG A 509 10.97 14.40 33.45
CA ARG A 509 11.20 12.98 33.71
C ARG A 509 10.06 12.04 33.33
N ARG A 510 8.90 12.55 32.90
CA ARG A 510 7.74 11.72 32.54
C ARG A 510 7.93 10.97 31.21
N LEU A 511 8.86 11.43 30.35
CA LEU A 511 9.20 10.83 29.05
C LEU A 511 10.68 10.43 28.93
N ALA A 512 11.54 10.79 29.91
CA ALA A 512 12.96 10.51 29.85
C ALA A 512 13.24 9.05 30.20
N MET A 513 13.65 8.25 29.24
CA MET A 513 14.49 7.06 29.42
C MET A 513 15.82 7.34 28.73
N ASP A 514 16.92 6.89 29.34
CA ASP A 514 18.29 7.08 28.88
C ASP A 514 18.44 6.80 27.39
N VAL A 515 18.72 7.84 26.60
CA VAL A 515 19.16 7.72 25.22
C VAL A 515 20.59 8.20 25.17
N THR A 516 21.52 7.27 24.97
CA THR A 516 22.92 7.58 24.65
C THR A 516 22.99 8.43 23.38
N ASP A 517 23.77 9.50 23.45
CA ASP A 517 24.02 10.50 22.39
C ASP A 517 24.31 9.92 21.01
N ARG A 518 23.29 9.77 20.19
CA ARG A 518 23.41 9.74 18.71
C ARG A 518 22.10 10.25 18.11
N ALA A 519 22.05 11.56 17.87
CA ALA A 519 21.01 12.11 16.99
C ALA A 519 21.17 11.52 15.58
N PRO A 520 20.13 10.94 14.96
CA PRO A 520 20.22 10.52 13.56
C PRO A 520 20.40 11.75 12.69
N GLN A 521 21.52 11.81 11.96
CA GLN A 521 21.67 12.77 10.87
C GLN A 521 20.58 12.46 9.86
N ALA A 522 19.77 13.46 9.50
CA ALA A 522 18.80 13.33 8.43
C ALA A 522 19.57 12.91 7.15
N PRO A 523 19.19 11.79 6.50
CA PRO A 523 19.90 11.36 5.29
C PRO A 523 19.79 12.44 4.23
N GLU A 524 20.92 12.79 3.64
CA GLU A 524 20.95 13.68 2.48
C GLU A 524 20.09 13.13 1.35
N PRO A 525 19.42 13.98 0.57
CA PRO A 525 18.51 13.53 -0.47
C PRO A 525 19.31 12.79 -1.55
N CYS A 526 18.98 11.52 -1.78
CA CYS A 526 19.44 10.80 -2.97
C CYS A 526 18.76 11.39 -4.22
N VAL A 527 19.27 12.50 -4.71
CA VAL A 527 18.90 13.11 -6.00
C VAL A 527 19.70 12.45 -7.14
N GLY A 528 20.66 11.56 -6.81
CA GLY A 528 21.67 11.06 -7.74
C GLY A 528 21.18 10.17 -8.87
N GLY A 529 20.17 9.34 -8.69
CA GLY A 529 19.80 8.32 -9.67
C GLY A 529 19.26 8.84 -11.01
N PHE A 530 18.74 10.06 -11.07
CA PHE A 530 18.25 10.66 -12.33
C PHE A 530 19.23 11.64 -12.99
N LEU A 531 20.21 12.14 -12.27
CA LEU A 531 21.23 13.06 -12.82
C LEU A 531 22.42 12.34 -13.44
N GLU A 532 22.73 11.12 -13.03
CA GLU A 532 23.85 10.34 -13.59
C GLU A 532 23.57 9.73 -14.98
N LEU A 533 22.31 9.58 -15.39
CA LEU A 533 21.96 9.12 -16.74
C LEU A 533 22.38 10.09 -17.88
N LYS A 534 22.85 11.30 -17.56
CA LYS A 534 23.37 12.26 -18.55
C LYS A 534 24.89 12.33 -18.64
N ARG A 535 25.67 11.64 -17.79
CA ARG A 535 27.15 11.74 -17.80
C ARG A 535 27.90 10.62 -18.53
N THR A 536 27.23 9.57 -18.98
CA THR A 536 27.90 8.44 -19.68
C THR A 536 27.82 8.49 -21.21
N ARG A 537 27.60 9.68 -21.83
CA ARG A 537 27.80 9.88 -23.26
C ARG A 537 28.61 11.13 -23.52
N ARG A 538 29.89 11.11 -23.16
CA ARG A 538 31.01 11.83 -23.79
C ARG A 538 32.28 11.12 -23.37
N GLU A 539 32.61 10.09 -24.09
CA GLU A 539 33.95 9.67 -24.50
C GLU A 539 33.82 8.60 -25.56
#